data_01b073f7999c352de71739f6e69d27f0
#
_entry.id   01b073f7999c352de71739f6e69d27f0
#
_cell.length_a   1.000
_cell.length_b   1.000
_cell.length_c   1.000
_cell.angle_alpha   90.00
_cell.angle_beta   90.00
_cell.angle_gamma   90.00
#
_symmetry.space_group_name_H-M   'P 1'
#
loop_
_entity.id
_entity.type
_entity.pdbx_description
1 polymer ?
#
loop_
_entity_poly.entity_id
_entity_poly.type
_entity_poly.pdbx_seq_one_letter_code
_entity_poly.pdbx_strand_id
1 'polypeptide(L)'
;MKPLEIPPDAVVGKIVLVKNDVFDLSDERENNALYRLINKLHIITKDSVIQSQLLLESGDPYSKRLADESARLLRQRKYLFDARVKPIKVENGVVDLHVTTKDVWTLRPGITFSRSGGESRSGVDIEELNLLGYGQKFRFERDEGVDRTSKSFELQDPHIANSRVQGSLNLADNSDGHSNVISILRPFFALDTRWSLGGTGRDQDLRTAFYSRGEQQAEYQQERQFATLFGGWSKGLKNGWVRRYRTGIIFDDNVFTEVENGTLEPIVPEN
;
A
#
# COMPACT_ATOMS: atom_id res chain seq x y z
N MET A 1 -32.33 -13.20 12.72
CA MET A 1 -31.73 -14.54 12.59
C MET A 1 -31.17 -14.95 13.97
N LYS A 2 -31.50 -16.17 14.44
CA LYS A 2 -30.84 -16.71 15.65
C LYS A 2 -29.34 -16.81 15.41
N PRO A 3 -28.47 -16.45 16.38
CA PRO A 3 -27.05 -16.69 16.25
C PRO A 3 -26.80 -18.19 16.05
N LEU A 4 -25.95 -18.54 15.09
CA LEU A 4 -25.53 -19.90 14.85
C LEU A 4 -24.71 -20.38 16.09
N GLU A 5 -25.14 -21.44 16.72
CA GLU A 5 -24.36 -22.11 17.77
C GLU A 5 -23.24 -22.91 17.12
N ILE A 6 -22.01 -22.50 17.36
CA ILE A 6 -20.81 -23.11 16.80
C ILE A 6 -20.11 -23.92 17.88
N PRO A 7 -19.93 -25.24 17.70
CA PRO A 7 -19.19 -26.06 18.63
C PRO A 7 -17.74 -25.57 18.82
N PRO A 8 -17.13 -25.72 20.01
CA PRO A 8 -15.78 -25.23 20.27
C PRO A 8 -14.68 -25.95 19.48
N ASP A 9 -14.95 -27.14 18.99
CA ASP A 9 -14.08 -28.00 18.18
C ASP A 9 -14.41 -27.95 16.67
N ALA A 10 -15.26 -27.01 16.26
CA ALA A 10 -15.68 -26.88 14.88
C ALA A 10 -14.51 -26.52 13.95
N VAL A 11 -14.54 -27.08 12.75
CA VAL A 11 -13.55 -26.80 11.69
C VAL A 11 -14.19 -26.00 10.56
N VAL A 12 -13.37 -25.21 9.86
CA VAL A 12 -13.78 -24.44 8.69
C VAL A 12 -14.07 -25.39 7.54
N GLY A 13 -15.28 -25.32 7.00
CA GLY A 13 -15.69 -26.02 5.80
C GLY A 13 -15.42 -25.22 4.52
N LYS A 14 -16.44 -24.99 3.74
CA LYS A 14 -16.35 -24.19 2.51
C LYS A 14 -16.23 -22.71 2.81
N ILE A 15 -15.36 -22.01 2.08
CA ILE A 15 -15.28 -20.55 2.07
C ILE A 15 -15.88 -20.07 0.74
N VAL A 16 -17.05 -19.45 0.83
CA VAL A 16 -17.79 -18.91 -0.32
C VAL A 16 -17.51 -17.41 -0.44
N LEU A 17 -16.96 -16.99 -1.58
CA LEU A 17 -16.71 -15.58 -1.86
C LEU A 17 -17.94 -14.96 -2.56
N VAL A 18 -18.41 -13.84 -2.05
CA VAL A 18 -19.43 -13.00 -2.68
C VAL A 18 -18.84 -11.61 -2.88
N LYS A 19 -18.57 -11.29 -4.13
CA LYS A 19 -17.97 -10.04 -4.53
C LYS A 19 -19.03 -9.11 -5.10
N ASN A 20 -19.16 -7.93 -4.52
CA ASN A 20 -20.03 -6.89 -5.01
C ASN A 20 -19.20 -5.82 -5.72
N ASP A 21 -19.71 -5.35 -6.82
CA ASP A 21 -19.14 -4.28 -7.62
C ASP A 21 -19.26 -2.93 -6.89
N VAL A 22 -18.77 -1.86 -7.49
CA VAL A 22 -18.79 -0.49 -6.96
C VAL A 22 -20.21 -0.06 -6.65
N PHE A 23 -21.13 -0.24 -7.61
CA PHE A 23 -22.55 0.10 -7.48
C PHE A 23 -23.44 -1.12 -7.52
N ASP A 24 -24.48 -1.13 -6.69
CA ASP A 24 -25.52 -2.16 -6.70
C ASP A 24 -26.63 -1.77 -7.69
N LEU A 25 -26.54 -2.30 -8.91
CA LEU A 25 -27.52 -2.01 -9.96
C LEU A 25 -28.91 -2.63 -9.69
N SER A 26 -29.07 -3.43 -8.66
CA SER A 26 -30.41 -3.88 -8.20
C SER A 26 -31.14 -2.82 -7.37
N ASP A 27 -30.41 -1.84 -6.80
CA ASP A 27 -31.00 -0.66 -6.17
C ASP A 27 -31.35 0.38 -7.25
N GLU A 28 -32.63 0.75 -7.35
CA GLU A 28 -33.10 1.75 -8.34
C GLU A 28 -32.33 3.09 -8.26
N ARG A 29 -31.87 3.47 -7.05
CA ARG A 29 -31.09 4.71 -6.83
C ARG A 29 -29.69 4.65 -7.42
N GLU A 30 -29.12 3.44 -7.51
CA GLU A 30 -27.80 3.19 -8.08
C GLU A 30 -27.86 2.67 -9.54
N ASN A 31 -29.06 2.49 -10.11
CA ASN A 31 -29.24 1.98 -11.47
C ASN A 31 -29.39 3.10 -12.51
N ASN A 32 -28.33 3.83 -12.79
CA ASN A 32 -28.30 4.85 -13.85
C ASN A 32 -27.20 4.57 -14.90
N ALA A 33 -27.20 5.33 -15.98
CA ALA A 33 -26.27 5.11 -17.10
C ALA A 33 -24.79 5.26 -16.69
N LEU A 34 -24.50 6.25 -15.81
CA LEU A 34 -23.15 6.51 -15.33
C LEU A 34 -22.65 5.34 -14.47
N TYR A 35 -23.44 4.86 -13.53
CA TYR A 35 -23.04 3.79 -12.63
C TYR A 35 -22.89 2.45 -13.35
N ARG A 36 -23.75 2.18 -14.35
CA ARG A 36 -23.56 1.03 -15.25
C ARG A 36 -22.24 1.12 -16.03
N LEU A 37 -21.87 2.31 -16.52
CA LEU A 37 -20.59 2.51 -17.19
C LEU A 37 -19.41 2.29 -16.25
N ILE A 38 -19.49 2.79 -15.02
CA ILE A 38 -18.44 2.61 -14.01
C ILE A 38 -18.25 1.12 -13.72
N ASN A 39 -19.32 0.36 -13.40
CA ASN A 39 -19.20 -1.08 -13.18
C ASN A 39 -18.68 -1.84 -14.41
N LYS A 40 -19.02 -1.39 -15.62
CA LYS A 40 -18.49 -2.01 -16.85
C LYS A 40 -16.98 -1.79 -17.05
N LEU A 41 -16.48 -0.65 -16.61
CA LEU A 41 -15.05 -0.31 -16.71
C LEU A 41 -14.25 -0.83 -15.51
N HIS A 42 -14.92 -1.09 -14.39
CA HIS A 42 -14.27 -1.61 -13.19
C HIS A 42 -13.90 -3.08 -13.35
N ILE A 43 -12.69 -3.41 -12.90
CA ILE A 43 -12.22 -4.81 -12.83
C ILE A 43 -12.31 -5.24 -11.38
N ILE A 44 -13.29 -6.10 -11.09
CA ILE A 44 -13.56 -6.58 -9.74
C ILE A 44 -12.35 -7.34 -9.17
N THR A 45 -12.10 -7.18 -7.88
CA THR A 45 -10.99 -7.84 -7.17
C THR A 45 -11.03 -9.35 -7.35
N LYS A 46 -9.89 -9.96 -7.67
CA LYS A 46 -9.77 -11.40 -7.91
C LYS A 46 -9.92 -12.21 -6.64
N ASP A 47 -10.47 -13.42 -6.77
CA ASP A 47 -10.67 -14.36 -5.65
C ASP A 47 -9.38 -14.67 -4.92
N SER A 48 -8.28 -14.91 -5.66
CA SER A 48 -6.97 -15.21 -5.09
C SER A 48 -6.45 -14.08 -4.18
N VAL A 49 -6.75 -12.82 -4.54
CA VAL A 49 -6.37 -11.64 -3.76
C VAL A 49 -7.15 -11.60 -2.45
N ILE A 50 -8.46 -11.88 -2.47
CA ILE A 50 -9.29 -11.91 -1.27
C ILE A 50 -8.89 -13.09 -0.39
N GLN A 51 -8.74 -14.29 -0.96
CA GLN A 51 -8.34 -15.50 -0.24
C GLN A 51 -6.99 -15.35 0.45
N SER A 52 -5.99 -14.75 -0.22
CA SER A 52 -4.66 -14.50 0.35
C SER A 52 -4.69 -13.62 1.61
N GLN A 53 -5.76 -12.87 1.87
CA GLN A 53 -5.92 -12.02 3.05
C GLN A 53 -6.64 -12.72 4.22
N LEU A 54 -7.22 -13.91 4.00
CA LEU A 54 -7.88 -14.65 5.07
C LEU A 54 -6.84 -15.28 6.01
N LEU A 55 -7.18 -15.39 7.27
CA LEU A 55 -6.39 -16.04 8.32
C LEU A 55 -6.91 -17.42 8.67
N LEU A 56 -7.89 -17.91 7.93
CA LEU A 56 -8.54 -19.20 8.04
C LEU A 56 -8.59 -19.85 6.67
N GLU A 57 -8.26 -21.11 6.60
CA GLU A 57 -8.39 -21.95 5.42
C GLU A 57 -9.37 -23.12 5.71
N SER A 58 -9.84 -23.78 4.67
CA SER A 58 -10.68 -24.99 4.81
C SER A 58 -9.88 -26.08 5.55
N GLY A 59 -10.48 -26.66 6.58
CA GLY A 59 -9.84 -27.64 7.47
C GLY A 59 -9.22 -27.05 8.73
N ASP A 60 -9.04 -25.73 8.83
CA ASP A 60 -8.54 -25.11 10.06
C ASP A 60 -9.57 -25.17 11.20
N PRO A 61 -9.16 -25.20 12.48
CA PRO A 61 -10.05 -24.95 13.60
C PRO A 61 -10.73 -23.57 13.45
N TYR A 62 -12.06 -23.55 13.54
CA TYR A 62 -12.79 -22.31 13.44
C TYR A 62 -12.47 -21.38 14.62
N SER A 63 -12.19 -20.12 14.30
CA SER A 63 -12.00 -19.06 15.29
C SER A 63 -12.72 -17.79 14.84
N LYS A 64 -13.71 -17.37 15.63
CA LYS A 64 -14.41 -16.08 15.39
C LYS A 64 -13.44 -14.90 15.36
N ARG A 65 -12.42 -14.91 16.24
CA ARG A 65 -11.38 -13.87 16.26
C ARG A 65 -10.62 -13.80 14.95
N LEU A 66 -10.21 -14.94 14.37
CA LEU A 66 -9.50 -14.96 13.09
C LEU A 66 -10.42 -14.57 11.92
N ALA A 67 -11.70 -14.92 11.96
CA ALA A 67 -12.68 -14.46 10.98
C ALA A 67 -12.86 -12.93 11.03
N ASP A 68 -13.04 -12.38 12.24
CA ASP A 68 -13.16 -10.93 12.45
C ASP A 68 -11.87 -10.18 12.05
N GLU A 69 -10.70 -10.76 12.35
CA GLU A 69 -9.40 -10.20 11.96
C GLU A 69 -9.17 -10.26 10.44
N SER A 70 -9.58 -11.35 9.77
CA SER A 70 -9.58 -11.44 8.30
C SER A 70 -10.43 -10.34 7.66
N ALA A 71 -11.65 -10.13 8.17
CA ALA A 71 -12.50 -9.05 7.71
C ALA A 71 -11.85 -7.67 7.93
N ARG A 72 -11.16 -7.46 9.04
CA ARG A 72 -10.41 -6.22 9.32
C ARG A 72 -9.25 -6.03 8.34
N LEU A 73 -8.49 -7.07 8.03
CA LEU A 73 -7.38 -7.02 7.06
C LEU A 73 -7.88 -6.67 5.66
N LEU A 74 -8.99 -7.26 5.24
CA LEU A 74 -9.62 -6.93 3.96
C LEU A 74 -10.07 -5.47 3.92
N ARG A 75 -10.77 -4.97 4.96
CA ARG A 75 -11.19 -3.56 5.02
C ARG A 75 -10.07 -2.54 5.05
N GLN A 76 -8.83 -2.94 5.39
CA GLN A 76 -7.66 -2.06 5.30
C GLN A 76 -7.18 -1.85 3.86
N ARG A 77 -7.67 -2.62 2.89
CA ARG A 77 -7.31 -2.48 1.49
C ARG A 77 -8.07 -1.31 0.87
N LYS A 78 -7.34 -0.39 0.23
CA LYS A 78 -7.90 0.84 -0.35
C LYS A 78 -8.82 0.60 -1.55
N TYR A 79 -8.81 -0.62 -2.10
CA TYR A 79 -9.66 -1.04 -3.21
C TYR A 79 -10.97 -1.72 -2.76
N LEU A 80 -11.17 -1.92 -1.45
CA LEU A 80 -12.40 -2.45 -0.89
C LEU A 80 -13.11 -1.39 -0.05
N PHE A 81 -14.42 -1.23 -0.26
CA PHE A 81 -15.29 -0.39 0.56
C PHE A 81 -15.65 -1.07 1.88
N ASP A 82 -16.05 -2.35 1.79
CA ASP A 82 -16.40 -3.18 2.95
C ASP A 82 -15.99 -4.63 2.73
N ALA A 83 -15.75 -5.32 3.82
CA ALA A 83 -15.50 -6.75 3.82
C ALA A 83 -16.02 -7.38 5.11
N ARG A 84 -16.69 -8.54 4.99
CA ARG A 84 -17.24 -9.31 6.10
C ARG A 84 -16.90 -10.77 5.94
N VAL A 85 -16.59 -11.42 7.04
CA VAL A 85 -16.39 -12.88 7.13
C VAL A 85 -17.35 -13.41 8.17
N LYS A 86 -18.35 -14.18 7.73
CA LYS A 86 -19.43 -14.67 8.62
C LYS A 86 -19.68 -16.15 8.42
N PRO A 87 -19.94 -16.91 9.50
CA PRO A 87 -20.46 -18.26 9.39
C PRO A 87 -21.89 -18.23 8.81
N ILE A 88 -22.18 -19.11 7.85
CA ILE A 88 -23.49 -19.24 7.22
C ILE A 88 -24.17 -20.56 7.50
N LYS A 89 -23.39 -21.61 7.77
CA LYS A 89 -23.89 -22.96 8.01
C LYS A 89 -23.01 -23.67 9.02
N VAL A 90 -23.63 -24.47 9.87
CA VAL A 90 -22.93 -25.36 10.80
C VAL A 90 -23.59 -26.73 10.71
N GLU A 91 -22.85 -27.74 10.27
CA GLU A 91 -23.30 -29.13 10.20
C GLU A 91 -22.19 -30.07 10.61
N ASN A 92 -22.48 -31.03 11.49
CA ASN A 92 -21.55 -32.06 11.94
C ASN A 92 -20.18 -31.53 12.38
N GLY A 93 -20.16 -30.38 13.08
CA GLY A 93 -18.90 -29.73 13.51
C GLY A 93 -18.15 -28.99 12.39
N VAL A 94 -18.72 -28.84 11.20
CA VAL A 94 -18.14 -28.09 10.08
C VAL A 94 -18.86 -26.75 9.92
N VAL A 95 -18.11 -25.67 9.81
CA VAL A 95 -18.59 -24.29 9.68
C VAL A 95 -18.26 -23.74 8.29
N ASP A 96 -19.26 -23.53 7.45
CA ASP A 96 -19.09 -22.85 6.19
C ASP A 96 -19.05 -21.34 6.40
N LEU A 97 -18.11 -20.66 5.73
CA LEU A 97 -17.90 -19.22 5.82
C LEU A 97 -18.35 -18.50 4.55
N HIS A 98 -18.94 -17.35 4.74
CA HIS A 98 -19.25 -16.40 3.68
C HIS A 98 -18.32 -15.17 3.82
N VAL A 99 -17.53 -14.93 2.79
CA VAL A 99 -16.69 -13.75 2.67
C VAL A 99 -17.33 -12.82 1.66
N THR A 100 -17.93 -11.74 2.16
CA THR A 100 -18.56 -10.73 1.32
C THR A 100 -17.62 -9.54 1.21
N THR A 101 -17.33 -9.09 -0.01
CA THR A 101 -16.59 -7.86 -0.28
C THR A 101 -17.40 -6.92 -1.15
N LYS A 102 -17.16 -5.63 -1.02
CA LYS A 102 -17.63 -4.59 -1.94
C LYS A 102 -16.44 -3.77 -2.39
N ASP A 103 -16.23 -3.68 -3.70
CA ASP A 103 -15.16 -2.90 -4.28
C ASP A 103 -15.48 -1.40 -4.27
N VAL A 104 -14.45 -0.56 -4.47
CA VAL A 104 -14.59 0.87 -4.74
C VAL A 104 -14.04 1.20 -6.13
N TRP A 105 -14.40 2.35 -6.65
CA TRP A 105 -13.74 2.89 -7.84
C TRP A 105 -12.29 3.24 -7.52
N THR A 106 -11.35 2.67 -8.27
CA THR A 106 -9.91 2.68 -7.95
C THR A 106 -9.07 3.54 -8.87
N LEU A 107 -9.56 3.85 -10.07
CA LEU A 107 -8.87 4.75 -11.01
C LEU A 107 -9.08 6.21 -10.61
N ARG A 108 -8.00 6.93 -10.36
CA ARG A 108 -7.99 8.31 -9.87
C ARG A 108 -7.06 9.18 -10.72
N PRO A 109 -7.60 9.93 -11.69
CA PRO A 109 -6.83 11.02 -12.31
C PRO A 109 -6.73 12.19 -11.34
N GLY A 110 -5.58 12.83 -11.28
CA GLY A 110 -5.31 14.00 -10.45
C GLY A 110 -4.73 15.15 -11.26
N ILE A 111 -5.06 16.37 -10.86
CA ILE A 111 -4.47 17.60 -11.38
C ILE A 111 -4.12 18.47 -10.17
N THR A 112 -2.88 18.90 -10.08
CA THR A 112 -2.40 19.80 -9.04
C THR A 112 -2.05 21.14 -9.67
N PHE A 113 -2.52 22.22 -9.07
CA PHE A 113 -2.09 23.56 -9.38
C PHE A 113 -1.99 24.37 -8.10
N SER A 114 -0.85 25.00 -7.86
CA SER A 114 -0.66 25.90 -6.74
C SER A 114 0.21 27.09 -7.13
N ARG A 115 0.04 28.21 -6.44
CA ARG A 115 0.87 29.40 -6.59
C ARG A 115 1.17 29.97 -5.21
N SER A 116 2.44 30.19 -4.93
CA SER A 116 2.90 30.78 -3.68
C SER A 116 4.15 31.62 -3.91
N GLY A 117 4.23 32.81 -3.32
CA GLY A 117 5.41 33.68 -3.42
C GLY A 117 5.76 34.17 -4.83
N GLY A 118 4.79 34.16 -5.77
CA GLY A 118 5.05 34.50 -7.18
C GLY A 118 5.34 33.29 -8.07
N GLU A 119 5.62 32.14 -7.49
CA GLU A 119 5.99 30.90 -8.15
C GLU A 119 4.80 29.97 -8.35
N SER A 120 4.76 29.25 -9.45
CA SER A 120 3.68 28.33 -9.81
C SER A 120 4.20 26.90 -9.83
N ARG A 121 3.37 25.98 -9.33
CA ARG A 121 3.57 24.55 -9.43
C ARG A 121 2.36 23.93 -10.11
N SER A 122 2.59 23.05 -11.05
CA SER A 122 1.54 22.30 -11.74
C SER A 122 1.92 20.82 -11.85
N GLY A 123 0.91 19.95 -11.83
CA GLY A 123 1.15 18.51 -11.94
C GLY A 123 -0.08 17.78 -12.44
N VAL A 124 0.16 16.64 -13.03
CA VAL A 124 -0.86 15.67 -13.42
C VAL A 124 -0.45 14.29 -12.93
N ASP A 125 -1.41 13.53 -12.42
CA ASP A 125 -1.18 12.16 -12.03
C ASP A 125 -2.33 11.24 -12.43
N ILE A 126 -2.02 9.97 -12.57
CA ILE A 126 -2.99 8.90 -12.69
C ILE A 126 -2.62 7.79 -11.72
N GLU A 127 -3.56 7.43 -10.86
CA GLU A 127 -3.41 6.38 -9.87
C GLU A 127 -4.46 5.30 -10.08
N GLU A 128 -4.05 4.03 -10.10
CA GLU A 128 -4.91 2.86 -10.05
C GLU A 128 -4.55 2.04 -8.79
N LEU A 129 -5.55 1.75 -7.94
CA LEU A 129 -5.33 1.06 -6.66
C LEU A 129 -5.57 -0.45 -6.73
N ASN A 130 -6.12 -0.94 -7.84
CA ASN A 130 -6.48 -2.35 -8.03
C ASN A 130 -6.14 -2.82 -9.44
N LEU A 131 -4.91 -2.60 -9.87
CA LEU A 131 -4.46 -2.88 -11.24
C LEU A 131 -4.88 -4.30 -11.66
N LEU A 132 -5.72 -4.38 -12.69
CA LEU A 132 -6.26 -5.62 -13.24
C LEU A 132 -6.94 -6.55 -12.20
N GLY A 133 -7.43 -6.00 -11.07
CA GLY A 133 -8.06 -6.76 -9.99
C GLY A 133 -7.08 -7.48 -9.05
N TYR A 134 -5.78 -7.25 -9.20
CA TYR A 134 -4.75 -7.86 -8.36
C TYR A 134 -4.47 -7.11 -7.05
N GLY A 135 -5.17 -5.99 -6.77
CA GLY A 135 -4.93 -5.18 -5.57
C GLY A 135 -3.58 -4.45 -5.58
N GLN A 136 -2.93 -4.40 -6.72
CA GLN A 136 -1.69 -3.68 -6.92
C GLN A 136 -1.98 -2.20 -7.17
N LYS A 137 -1.17 -1.32 -6.57
CA LYS A 137 -1.21 0.11 -6.85
C LYS A 137 -0.22 0.43 -7.96
N PHE A 138 -0.69 1.19 -8.91
CA PHE A 138 0.12 1.84 -9.94
C PHE A 138 -0.12 3.34 -9.84
N ARG A 139 0.93 4.17 -9.95
CA ARG A 139 0.81 5.62 -10.09
C ARG A 139 1.87 6.13 -11.05
N PHE A 140 1.46 6.97 -11.95
CA PHE A 140 2.35 7.81 -12.75
C PHE A 140 2.02 9.27 -12.43
N GLU A 141 3.05 10.08 -12.23
CA GLU A 141 2.93 11.50 -11.90
C GLU A 141 3.96 12.30 -12.71
N ARG A 142 3.53 13.44 -13.22
CA ARG A 142 4.40 14.48 -13.73
C ARG A 142 4.12 15.76 -12.98
N ASP A 143 5.13 16.32 -12.38
CA ASP A 143 5.08 17.53 -11.57
C ASP A 143 6.09 18.54 -12.09
N GLU A 144 5.67 19.80 -12.25
CA GLU A 144 6.51 20.91 -12.64
C GLU A 144 6.47 21.96 -11.53
N GLY A 145 7.57 22.09 -10.82
CA GLY A 145 7.80 23.08 -9.76
C GLY A 145 8.85 24.11 -10.17
N VAL A 146 9.18 24.99 -9.24
CA VAL A 146 10.17 26.04 -9.43
C VAL A 146 11.56 25.47 -9.66
N ASP A 147 11.96 24.57 -8.78
CA ASP A 147 13.33 24.04 -8.74
C ASP A 147 13.47 22.79 -9.61
N ARG A 148 12.37 22.09 -9.88
CA ARG A 148 12.43 20.75 -10.46
C ARG A 148 11.17 20.43 -11.27
N THR A 149 11.39 19.80 -12.43
CA THR A 149 10.38 18.99 -13.12
C THR A 149 10.66 17.53 -12.82
N SER A 150 9.65 16.79 -12.38
CA SER A 150 9.75 15.39 -12.00
C SER A 150 8.76 14.54 -12.80
N LYS A 151 9.20 13.36 -13.19
CA LYS A 151 8.35 12.27 -13.66
C LYS A 151 8.56 11.09 -12.73
N SER A 152 7.51 10.62 -12.10
CA SER A 152 7.62 9.48 -11.19
C SER A 152 6.70 8.34 -11.57
N PHE A 153 7.17 7.14 -11.27
CA PHE A 153 6.45 5.90 -11.42
C PHE A 153 6.46 5.17 -10.09
N GLU A 154 5.29 4.77 -9.61
CA GLU A 154 5.15 3.99 -8.40
C GLU A 154 4.37 2.71 -8.68
N LEU A 155 4.94 1.58 -8.24
CA LEU A 155 4.27 0.28 -8.22
C LEU A 155 4.32 -0.26 -6.79
N GLN A 156 3.17 -0.67 -6.25
CA GLN A 156 3.09 -1.38 -4.97
C GLN A 156 2.30 -2.67 -5.15
N ASP A 157 2.86 -3.77 -4.67
CA ASP A 157 2.17 -5.05 -4.57
C ASP A 157 2.06 -5.43 -3.08
N PRO A 158 0.87 -5.38 -2.48
CA PRO A 158 0.69 -5.71 -1.06
C PRO A 158 0.69 -7.22 -0.78
N HIS A 159 0.85 -8.08 -1.80
CA HIS A 159 0.78 -9.54 -1.66
C HIS A 159 1.45 -10.27 -2.84
N ILE A 160 2.74 -10.02 -3.04
CA ILE A 160 3.54 -10.67 -4.10
C ILE A 160 3.25 -12.17 -4.13
N ALA A 161 2.88 -12.68 -5.32
CA ALA A 161 2.54 -14.08 -5.55
C ALA A 161 1.46 -14.62 -4.57
N ASN A 162 0.44 -13.82 -4.25
CA ASN A 162 -0.62 -14.13 -3.29
C ASN A 162 -0.10 -14.47 -1.87
N SER A 163 1.07 -13.98 -1.51
CA SER A 163 1.68 -14.19 -0.20
C SER A 163 1.43 -13.00 0.75
N ARG A 164 2.05 -13.02 1.91
CA ARG A 164 2.07 -11.91 2.87
C ARG A 164 3.28 -10.97 2.66
N VAL A 165 4.02 -11.17 1.58
CA VAL A 165 5.13 -10.31 1.20
C VAL A 165 4.59 -9.13 0.39
N GLN A 166 5.02 -7.94 0.75
CA GLN A 166 4.69 -6.68 0.09
C GLN A 166 5.92 -6.19 -0.64
N GLY A 167 5.74 -5.59 -1.79
CA GLY A 167 6.79 -4.94 -2.56
C GLY A 167 6.38 -3.54 -2.95
N SER A 168 7.35 -2.65 -3.05
CA SER A 168 7.16 -1.33 -3.66
C SER A 168 8.39 -0.94 -4.47
N LEU A 169 8.13 -0.28 -5.57
CA LEU A 169 9.12 0.34 -6.45
C LEU A 169 8.66 1.77 -6.71
N ASN A 170 9.55 2.72 -6.48
CA ASN A 170 9.35 4.12 -6.85
C ASN A 170 10.56 4.57 -7.66
N LEU A 171 10.32 5.03 -8.88
CA LEU A 171 11.32 5.54 -9.80
C LEU A 171 10.95 6.97 -10.13
N ALA A 172 11.86 7.91 -9.90
CA ALA A 172 11.68 9.32 -10.23
C ALA A 172 12.83 9.83 -11.07
N ASP A 173 12.50 10.33 -12.25
CA ASP A 173 13.39 11.06 -13.15
C ASP A 173 13.10 12.55 -13.02
N ASN A 174 14.09 13.30 -12.62
CA ASN A 174 13.99 14.70 -12.30
C ASN A 174 14.89 15.51 -13.25
N SER A 175 14.54 16.77 -13.49
CA SER A 175 15.36 17.69 -14.31
C SER A 175 16.78 17.89 -13.78
N ASP A 176 17.02 17.53 -12.53
CA ASP A 176 18.27 17.74 -11.78
C ASP A 176 18.82 16.45 -11.16
N GLY A 177 18.39 15.28 -11.66
CA GLY A 177 18.86 13.99 -11.20
C GLY A 177 17.78 12.92 -11.09
N HIS A 178 17.94 11.96 -10.17
CA HIS A 178 17.00 10.86 -10.01
C HIS A 178 16.83 10.44 -8.55
N SER A 179 15.73 9.71 -8.29
CA SER A 179 15.50 9.07 -6.98
C SER A 179 14.77 7.75 -7.16
N ASN A 180 15.45 6.65 -6.87
CA ASN A 180 14.95 5.30 -7.02
C ASN A 180 14.85 4.62 -5.66
N VAL A 181 13.70 4.05 -5.35
CA VAL A 181 13.47 3.34 -4.09
C VAL A 181 12.83 1.99 -4.36
N ILE A 182 13.40 0.93 -3.80
CA ILE A 182 12.82 -0.40 -3.79
C ILE A 182 12.65 -0.88 -2.36
N SER A 183 11.50 -1.50 -2.03
CA SER A 183 11.27 -2.11 -0.72
C SER A 183 10.61 -3.46 -0.88
N ILE A 184 11.03 -4.41 -0.03
CA ILE A 184 10.38 -5.71 0.13
C ILE A 184 10.16 -5.94 1.62
N LEU A 185 8.95 -6.33 1.99
CA LEU A 185 8.53 -6.43 3.38
C LEU A 185 7.54 -7.58 3.58
N ARG A 186 7.84 -8.48 4.52
CA ARG A 186 6.84 -9.31 5.16
C ARG A 186 6.54 -8.73 6.54
N PRO A 187 5.41 -8.01 6.72
CA PRO A 187 5.08 -7.35 7.97
C PRO A 187 4.56 -8.33 9.04
N PHE A 188 4.43 -7.88 10.26
CA PHE A 188 3.54 -8.51 11.23
C PHE A 188 2.08 -8.19 10.85
N PHE A 189 1.53 -8.91 9.88
CA PHE A 189 0.22 -8.63 9.26
C PHE A 189 -0.97 -8.94 10.18
N ALA A 190 -0.83 -9.90 11.09
CA ALA A 190 -1.86 -10.33 12.04
C ALA A 190 -1.32 -10.34 13.48
N LEU A 191 -2.23 -10.43 14.47
CA LEU A 191 -1.85 -10.48 15.88
C LEU A 191 -1.00 -11.72 16.21
N ASP A 192 -1.24 -12.83 15.54
CA ASP A 192 -0.52 -14.10 15.74
C ASP A 192 0.74 -14.24 14.88
N THR A 193 1.07 -13.26 14.04
CA THR A 193 2.28 -13.31 13.20
C THR A 193 3.53 -13.39 14.06
N ARG A 194 4.36 -14.42 13.81
CA ARG A 194 5.53 -14.77 14.62
C ARG A 194 6.81 -14.08 14.17
N TRP A 195 6.93 -13.73 12.90
CA TRP A 195 8.13 -13.12 12.35
C TRP A 195 7.80 -12.08 11.26
N SER A 196 8.70 -11.14 11.08
CA SER A 196 8.72 -10.17 9.99
C SER A 196 10.13 -10.06 9.45
N LEU A 197 10.24 -9.72 8.18
CA LEU A 197 11.51 -9.48 7.52
C LEU A 197 11.29 -8.41 6.45
N GLY A 198 12.24 -7.51 6.29
CA GLY A 198 12.13 -6.52 5.23
C GLY A 198 13.43 -5.77 5.00
N GLY A 199 13.48 -5.13 3.85
CA GLY A 199 14.58 -4.27 3.46
C GLY A 199 14.10 -3.20 2.49
N THR A 200 14.85 -2.10 2.48
CA THR A 200 14.67 -0.98 1.56
C THR A 200 16.01 -0.58 1.01
N GLY A 201 16.09 -0.38 -0.28
CA GLY A 201 17.22 0.25 -0.98
C GLY A 201 16.79 1.56 -1.59
N ARG A 202 17.64 2.57 -1.53
CA ARG A 202 17.47 3.86 -2.21
C ARG A 202 18.77 4.22 -2.90
N ASP A 203 18.63 4.71 -4.11
CA ASP A 203 19.66 5.35 -4.89
C ASP A 203 19.13 6.71 -5.35
N GLN A 204 19.81 7.77 -5.00
CA GLN A 204 19.36 9.13 -5.21
C GLN A 204 20.54 9.99 -5.61
N ASP A 205 20.36 10.79 -6.63
CA ASP A 205 21.26 11.83 -7.09
C ASP A 205 20.42 13.07 -7.42
N LEU A 206 20.52 14.11 -6.61
CA LEU A 206 19.69 15.31 -6.72
C LEU A 206 20.48 16.59 -6.42
N ARG A 207 20.17 17.66 -7.13
CA ARG A 207 20.62 18.98 -6.75
C ARG A 207 19.72 19.56 -5.67
N THR A 208 20.33 20.21 -4.71
CA THR A 208 19.66 20.89 -3.61
C THR A 208 20.11 22.32 -3.55
N ALA A 209 19.16 23.26 -3.71
CA ALA A 209 19.43 24.67 -3.61
C ALA A 209 19.09 25.17 -2.20
N PHE A 210 19.97 26.00 -1.66
CA PHE A 210 19.75 26.71 -0.40
C PHE A 210 19.36 28.15 -0.67
N TYR A 211 18.19 28.55 -0.19
CA TYR A 211 17.65 29.90 -0.34
C TYR A 211 17.72 30.68 0.96
N SER A 212 18.12 31.96 0.88
CA SER A 212 18.02 32.91 1.97
C SER A 212 17.43 34.21 1.46
N ARG A 213 16.40 34.73 2.14
CA ARG A 213 15.67 35.96 1.76
C ARG A 213 15.13 35.98 0.32
N GLY A 214 14.80 34.81 -0.22
CA GLY A 214 14.28 34.66 -1.59
C GLY A 214 15.35 34.57 -2.68
N GLU A 215 16.63 34.63 -2.33
CA GLU A 215 17.76 34.47 -3.26
C GLU A 215 18.44 33.12 -3.03
N GLN A 216 18.82 32.43 -4.13
CA GLN A 216 19.61 31.21 -4.05
C GLN A 216 21.02 31.58 -3.59
N GLN A 217 21.44 31.02 -2.45
CA GLN A 217 22.72 31.30 -1.83
C GLN A 217 23.77 30.23 -2.15
N ALA A 218 23.32 28.98 -2.29
CA ALA A 218 24.21 27.87 -2.60
C ALA A 218 23.43 26.77 -3.32
N GLU A 219 24.13 25.95 -4.06
CA GLU A 219 23.61 24.74 -4.70
C GLU A 219 24.67 23.63 -4.56
N TYR A 220 24.23 22.45 -4.24
CA TYR A 220 25.10 21.27 -4.16
C TYR A 220 24.41 20.04 -4.74
N GLN A 221 25.21 19.13 -5.30
CA GLN A 221 24.77 17.80 -5.72
C GLN A 221 24.85 16.88 -4.52
N GLN A 222 23.79 16.16 -4.23
CA GLN A 222 23.74 15.13 -3.20
C GLN A 222 23.54 13.76 -3.84
N GLU A 223 24.55 12.93 -3.77
CA GLU A 223 24.45 11.50 -4.09
C GLU A 223 24.24 10.73 -2.79
N ARG A 224 23.17 9.94 -2.73
CA ARG A 224 22.86 9.15 -1.54
C ARG A 224 22.55 7.71 -1.89
N GLN A 225 23.30 6.80 -1.29
CA GLN A 225 23.02 5.38 -1.29
C GLN A 225 22.60 4.93 0.10
N PHE A 226 21.38 4.41 0.20
CA PHE A 226 20.81 4.01 1.46
C PHE A 226 20.26 2.59 1.37
N ALA A 227 20.56 1.77 2.36
CA ALA A 227 20.00 0.44 2.47
C ALA A 227 19.65 0.10 3.92
N THR A 228 18.52 -0.57 4.10
CA THR A 228 18.15 -1.16 5.40
C THR A 228 17.80 -2.62 5.22
N LEU A 229 18.17 -3.43 6.21
CA LEU A 229 17.68 -4.79 6.35
C LEU A 229 17.30 -5.00 7.80
N PHE A 230 16.11 -5.54 8.06
CA PHE A 230 15.66 -5.83 9.41
C PHE A 230 14.91 -7.16 9.50
N GLY A 231 15.02 -7.79 10.66
CA GLY A 231 14.24 -8.94 11.06
C GLY A 231 13.45 -8.64 12.33
N GLY A 232 12.32 -9.30 12.49
CA GLY A 232 11.52 -9.15 13.69
C GLY A 232 10.88 -10.45 14.13
N TRP A 233 10.60 -10.58 15.43
CA TRP A 233 9.93 -11.74 15.99
C TRP A 233 8.88 -11.36 17.03
N SER A 234 7.93 -12.26 17.25
CA SER A 234 6.84 -12.10 18.20
C SER A 234 6.41 -13.47 18.75
N LYS A 235 5.86 -13.50 19.95
CA LYS A 235 5.17 -14.69 20.48
C LYS A 235 3.68 -14.73 20.08
N GLY A 236 3.23 -13.77 19.23
CA GLY A 236 1.83 -13.58 18.86
C GLY A 236 0.98 -13.06 20.03
N LEU A 237 -0.34 -13.17 19.88
CA LEU A 237 -1.29 -12.76 20.91
C LEU A 237 -1.26 -13.74 22.09
N LYS A 238 -0.94 -13.22 23.29
CA LYS A 238 -0.99 -13.96 24.57
C LYS A 238 -1.60 -13.07 25.63
N ASN A 239 -2.67 -13.55 26.27
CA ASN A 239 -3.36 -12.87 27.37
C ASN A 239 -3.74 -11.39 27.03
N GLY A 240 -4.21 -11.14 25.81
CA GLY A 240 -4.58 -9.79 25.34
C GLY A 240 -3.41 -8.92 24.88
N TRP A 241 -2.16 -9.38 24.97
CA TRP A 241 -0.97 -8.62 24.63
C TRP A 241 -0.24 -9.21 23.42
N VAL A 242 0.28 -8.33 22.55
CA VAL A 242 1.23 -8.67 21.49
C VAL A 242 2.51 -7.89 21.71
N ARG A 243 3.64 -8.59 21.83
CA ARG A 243 4.98 -7.99 21.90
C ARG A 243 5.73 -8.33 20.62
N ARG A 244 6.24 -7.30 19.95
CA ARG A 244 7.00 -7.41 18.71
C ARG A 244 8.37 -6.80 18.92
N TYR A 245 9.40 -7.53 18.55
CA TYR A 245 10.78 -7.09 18.62
C TYR A 245 11.30 -7.01 17.18
N ARG A 246 12.09 -5.99 16.90
CA ARG A 246 12.70 -5.78 15.60
C ARG A 246 14.15 -5.33 15.78
N THR A 247 15.06 -5.88 14.97
CA THR A 247 16.44 -5.46 14.87
C THR A 247 16.86 -5.40 13.42
N GLY A 248 17.85 -4.59 13.09
CA GLY A 248 18.28 -4.44 11.71
C GLY A 248 19.60 -3.68 11.63
N ILE A 249 20.05 -3.55 10.41
CA ILE A 249 21.23 -2.77 10.02
C ILE A 249 20.81 -1.69 9.02
N ILE A 250 21.53 -0.59 9.07
CA ILE A 250 21.36 0.54 8.16
C ILE A 250 22.71 0.84 7.55
N PHE A 251 22.74 1.01 6.25
CA PHE A 251 23.82 1.61 5.50
C PHE A 251 23.30 2.93 4.93
N ASP A 252 24.04 4.02 5.13
CA ASP A 252 23.68 5.35 4.62
C ASP A 252 24.97 6.08 4.24
N ASP A 253 25.19 6.22 2.95
CA ASP A 253 26.33 6.90 2.36
C ASP A 253 25.83 8.15 1.64
N ASN A 254 26.37 9.30 2.01
CA ASN A 254 26.01 10.59 1.45
C ASN A 254 27.27 11.31 0.99
N VAL A 255 27.30 11.67 -0.29
CA VAL A 255 28.37 12.48 -0.88
C VAL A 255 27.77 13.80 -1.32
N PHE A 256 28.41 14.89 -0.92
CA PHE A 256 28.01 16.24 -1.31
C PHE A 256 29.12 16.83 -2.19
N THR A 257 28.75 17.33 -3.37
CA THR A 257 29.66 17.94 -4.32
C THR A 257 29.15 19.34 -4.67
N GLU A 258 30.05 20.30 -4.67
CA GLU A 258 29.75 21.66 -5.09
C GLU A 258 29.34 21.68 -6.57
N VAL A 259 28.34 22.48 -6.90
CA VAL A 259 27.99 22.81 -8.29
C VAL A 259 28.68 24.12 -8.65
N GLU A 260 29.68 24.06 -9.55
CA GLU A 260 30.39 25.23 -10.06
C GLU A 260 29.46 26.17 -10.82
N ASN A 261 28.75 27.09 -10.14
CA ASN A 261 28.09 28.24 -10.81
C ASN A 261 27.70 29.37 -9.85
N GLY A 262 28.27 29.45 -8.67
CA GLY A 262 27.95 30.47 -7.68
C GLY A 262 29.15 31.37 -7.27
N THR A 263 28.92 32.67 -7.27
CA THR A 263 29.83 33.69 -6.74
C THR A 263 29.90 33.71 -5.20
N LEU A 264 29.39 32.70 -4.53
CA LEU A 264 29.26 32.61 -3.07
C LEU A 264 30.05 31.39 -2.56
N GLU A 265 30.68 31.55 -1.41
CA GLU A 265 31.37 30.44 -0.74
C GLU A 265 30.35 29.30 -0.49
N PRO A 266 30.64 28.09 -0.94
CA PRO A 266 29.73 26.97 -0.81
C PRO A 266 29.55 26.58 0.65
N ILE A 267 28.32 26.49 1.09
CA ILE A 267 27.98 25.86 2.38
C ILE A 267 27.71 24.37 2.07
N VAL A 268 28.77 23.60 1.93
CA VAL A 268 28.67 22.16 1.79
C VAL A 268 28.57 21.56 3.20
N PRO A 269 27.57 20.72 3.52
CA PRO A 269 27.53 20.02 4.78
C PRO A 269 28.81 19.18 4.96
N GLU A 270 29.48 19.29 6.09
CA GLU A 270 30.62 18.43 6.43
C GLU A 270 30.15 16.98 6.54
N ASN A 271 30.88 16.04 5.92
CA ASN A 271 30.59 14.59 5.93
C ASN A 271 30.91 13.96 7.30
#